data_3e719447ea8915c76ce519ee8873f360
#
_entry.id   3e719447ea8915c76ce519ee8873f360
#
_cell.length_a   1.000
_cell.length_b   1.000
_cell.length_c   1.000
_cell.angle_alpha   90.00
_cell.angle_beta   90.00
_cell.angle_gamma   90.00
#
_symmetry.space_group_name_H-M   'P 1'
#
loop_
_entity.id
_entity.type
_entity.pdbx_description
1 polymer ?
#
loop_
_entity_poly.entity_id
_entity_poly.type
_entity_poly.pdbx_seq_one_letter_code
_entity_poly.pdbx_strand_id
1 'polypeptide(L)'
;MRELLGDGYAETLRQVYKDVPETVDYVMYWWHKAAELVRTGKIERFGFITTNSIRQVRQRKVIDFHLRQKNPVRLIFAIPDHPWVVEGAAVRIAMTAGELDDSKKTIRIAQIGTVVAENEGQTPEESADRVEVRSQKAGRIFSNLQAGADVASAILLKSNQKLCCPGMKLHGMGFCLTDVDAKNIESDVVHLYLNGRDLLQNSRNIRVIDLFGFSENKVFEKYPRAYQWVYERVKPERDQNNRETYRKNWWIFGEPRASFRPALIGLKRYIATVETAKHRVFVFLDFDVIPDNKIIVVALNDSYFIGVLSSKVHVRWSLAAGGWMGVGNDPIYSKSTCFDPFPFPDTTPQQKQKIRDLGERLDAHRKRVQAQHPDVTITGMYNLLEKLRAGQSFTDADRAYNDKALVSTLKQIHDELDATVIDAYGWSQNISDEEILEQLVALNADRAAEERNGLIRWLRPEYQVGTRQDTAIQGVIEGVTEAEETVAAPAEQKTWPKQPKDQLAAIRDLLRTLGGEWTVEQVMAQFKGAQRQKKAIASHLESLEALGILLSSKEEGAICWYYAELQKAG
;
A
#
# COMPACT_ATOMS: atom_id res chain seq x y z
N MET A 1 -14.03 7.80 -15.99
CA MET A 1 -15.52 8.00 -15.92
C MET A 1 -15.89 9.46 -16.10
N ARG A 2 -15.40 10.39 -15.24
CA ARG A 2 -15.75 11.84 -15.32
C ARG A 2 -15.41 12.46 -16.67
N GLU A 3 -14.23 12.16 -17.21
CA GLU A 3 -13.77 12.67 -18.52
C GLU A 3 -14.66 12.27 -19.70
N LEU A 4 -15.28 11.07 -19.64
CA LEU A 4 -16.13 10.54 -20.73
C LEU A 4 -17.62 10.80 -20.54
N LEU A 5 -18.11 10.73 -19.29
CA LEU A 5 -19.54 10.77 -18.97
C LEU A 5 -19.99 12.10 -18.35
N GLY A 6 -19.03 12.95 -17.99
CA GLY A 6 -19.27 14.22 -17.29
C GLY A 6 -19.47 14.08 -15.78
N ASP A 7 -19.22 15.17 -15.07
CA ASP A 7 -19.31 15.22 -13.60
C ASP A 7 -20.73 14.93 -13.09
N GLY A 8 -21.75 15.53 -13.69
CA GLY A 8 -23.15 15.35 -13.26
C GLY A 8 -23.61 13.91 -13.30
N TYR A 9 -23.25 13.16 -14.36
CA TYR A 9 -23.57 11.73 -14.44
C TYR A 9 -22.82 10.92 -13.39
N ALA A 10 -21.51 11.19 -13.23
CA ALA A 10 -20.69 10.48 -12.27
C ALA A 10 -21.19 10.68 -10.82
N GLU A 11 -21.56 11.91 -10.44
CA GLU A 11 -22.11 12.21 -9.12
C GLU A 11 -23.48 11.55 -8.90
N THR A 12 -24.37 11.60 -9.90
CA THR A 12 -25.68 10.93 -9.82
C THR A 12 -25.51 9.41 -9.63
N LEU A 13 -24.60 8.79 -10.39
CA LEU A 13 -24.31 7.36 -10.27
C LEU A 13 -23.86 7.00 -8.86
N ARG A 14 -22.95 7.78 -8.27
CA ARG A 14 -22.44 7.60 -6.90
C ARG A 14 -23.54 7.78 -5.85
N GLN A 15 -24.43 8.73 -6.04
CA GLN A 15 -25.56 8.93 -5.14
C GLN A 15 -26.56 7.76 -5.17
N VAL A 16 -26.75 7.16 -6.34
CA VAL A 16 -27.65 6.01 -6.52
C VAL A 16 -27.03 4.73 -5.92
N TYR A 17 -25.74 4.51 -6.14
CA TYR A 17 -25.05 3.28 -5.73
C TYR A 17 -24.07 3.54 -4.56
N LYS A 18 -24.61 3.87 -3.40
CA LYS A 18 -23.82 4.22 -2.19
C LYS A 18 -22.95 3.09 -1.65
N ASP A 19 -23.31 1.85 -1.95
CA ASP A 19 -22.53 0.66 -1.54
C ASP A 19 -21.34 0.38 -2.46
N VAL A 20 -21.21 1.13 -3.57
CA VAL A 20 -20.10 1.04 -4.51
C VAL A 20 -19.09 2.17 -4.20
N PRO A 21 -17.82 1.86 -3.89
CA PRO A 21 -16.81 2.88 -3.61
C PRO A 21 -16.62 3.83 -4.79
N GLU A 22 -16.51 5.12 -4.54
CA GLU A 22 -16.42 6.18 -5.58
C GLU A 22 -15.21 6.04 -6.52
N THR A 23 -14.17 5.36 -6.06
CA THR A 23 -12.86 5.22 -6.75
C THR A 23 -12.76 3.99 -7.63
N VAL A 24 -13.86 3.24 -7.80
CA VAL A 24 -13.85 2.04 -8.64
C VAL A 24 -14.12 2.36 -10.11
N ASP A 25 -13.73 1.44 -10.99
CA ASP A 25 -13.99 1.51 -12.42
C ASP A 25 -15.48 1.39 -12.72
N TYR A 26 -15.92 2.01 -13.83
CA TYR A 26 -17.33 2.05 -14.19
C TYR A 26 -17.99 0.67 -14.31
N VAL A 27 -17.24 -0.32 -14.80
CA VAL A 27 -17.72 -1.70 -14.94
C VAL A 27 -18.15 -2.31 -13.59
N MET A 28 -17.60 -1.85 -12.47
CA MET A 28 -17.96 -2.36 -11.15
C MET A 28 -19.38 -2.00 -10.72
N TYR A 29 -19.95 -0.93 -11.24
CA TYR A 29 -21.36 -0.61 -11.05
C TYR A 29 -22.28 -1.61 -11.76
N TRP A 30 -21.91 -2.06 -12.96
CA TRP A 30 -22.62 -3.11 -13.67
C TRP A 30 -22.49 -4.46 -12.96
N TRP A 31 -21.30 -4.78 -12.49
CA TRP A 31 -21.05 -6.00 -11.72
C TRP A 31 -21.88 -5.98 -10.42
N HIS A 32 -21.89 -4.88 -9.67
CA HIS A 32 -22.72 -4.67 -8.49
C HIS A 32 -24.20 -4.88 -8.80
N LYS A 33 -24.69 -4.27 -9.87
CA LYS A 33 -26.10 -4.38 -10.28
C LYS A 33 -26.50 -5.81 -10.61
N ALA A 34 -25.68 -6.53 -11.34
CA ALA A 34 -25.92 -7.94 -11.66
C ALA A 34 -25.94 -8.81 -10.40
N ALA A 35 -25.01 -8.58 -9.49
CA ALA A 35 -24.95 -9.26 -8.20
C ALA A 35 -26.20 -8.99 -7.33
N GLU A 36 -26.72 -7.75 -7.32
CA GLU A 36 -28.01 -7.42 -6.66
C GLU A 36 -29.18 -8.19 -7.27
N LEU A 37 -29.25 -8.30 -8.60
CA LEU A 37 -30.31 -9.03 -9.28
C LEU A 37 -30.29 -10.52 -8.93
N VAL A 38 -29.11 -11.13 -8.85
CA VAL A 38 -28.94 -12.52 -8.37
C VAL A 38 -29.39 -12.65 -6.92
N ARG A 39 -28.91 -11.77 -6.03
CA ARG A 39 -29.24 -11.82 -4.60
C ARG A 39 -30.73 -11.61 -4.31
N THR A 40 -31.44 -10.89 -5.19
CA THR A 40 -32.88 -10.68 -5.11
C THR A 40 -33.69 -11.72 -5.87
N GLY A 41 -33.05 -12.73 -6.48
CA GLY A 41 -33.71 -13.81 -7.20
C GLY A 41 -34.32 -13.40 -8.54
N LYS A 42 -33.96 -12.25 -9.09
CA LYS A 42 -34.44 -11.76 -10.39
C LYS A 42 -33.75 -12.41 -11.58
N ILE A 43 -32.50 -12.83 -11.39
CA ILE A 43 -31.73 -13.62 -12.34
C ILE A 43 -31.03 -14.75 -11.59
N GLU A 44 -30.74 -15.85 -12.26
CA GLU A 44 -30.07 -17.01 -11.66
C GLU A 44 -28.56 -16.83 -11.62
N ARG A 45 -27.98 -16.31 -12.70
CA ARG A 45 -26.54 -16.19 -12.91
C ARG A 45 -26.19 -14.93 -13.68
N PHE A 46 -24.94 -14.51 -13.54
CA PHE A 46 -24.36 -13.48 -14.39
C PHE A 46 -22.93 -13.88 -14.81
N GLY A 47 -22.46 -13.29 -15.90
CA GLY A 47 -21.07 -13.38 -16.33
C GLY A 47 -20.58 -12.04 -16.84
N PHE A 48 -19.32 -11.72 -16.55
CA PHE A 48 -18.67 -10.50 -17.02
C PHE A 48 -17.29 -10.77 -17.58
N ILE A 49 -16.98 -10.06 -18.65
CA ILE A 49 -15.62 -9.79 -19.12
C ILE A 49 -15.30 -8.37 -18.71
N THR A 50 -14.22 -8.20 -17.95
CA THR A 50 -13.77 -6.91 -17.42
C THR A 50 -12.28 -6.74 -17.70
N THR A 51 -11.73 -5.55 -17.50
CA THR A 51 -10.28 -5.44 -17.38
C THR A 51 -9.80 -6.23 -16.16
N ASN A 52 -8.58 -6.74 -16.17
CA ASN A 52 -8.02 -7.49 -15.03
C ASN A 52 -7.84 -6.59 -13.77
N SER A 53 -8.05 -5.28 -13.91
CA SER A 53 -8.13 -4.33 -12.78
C SER A 53 -9.17 -4.72 -11.73
N ILE A 54 -10.18 -5.54 -12.07
CA ILE A 54 -11.17 -6.09 -11.13
C ILE A 54 -10.50 -6.77 -9.92
N ARG A 55 -9.30 -7.32 -10.08
CA ARG A 55 -8.48 -7.94 -9.03
C ARG A 55 -7.82 -6.94 -8.07
N GLN A 56 -7.79 -5.65 -8.42
CA GLN A 56 -7.17 -4.63 -7.59
C GLN A 56 -7.95 -4.37 -6.30
N VAL A 57 -7.25 -3.98 -5.24
CA VAL A 57 -7.80 -3.80 -3.89
C VAL A 57 -9.08 -2.95 -3.85
N ARG A 58 -9.14 -1.87 -4.64
CA ARG A 58 -10.31 -0.98 -4.69
C ARG A 58 -11.53 -1.66 -5.31
N GLN A 59 -11.33 -2.35 -6.43
CA GLN A 59 -12.37 -3.05 -7.17
C GLN A 59 -12.92 -4.26 -6.38
N ARG A 60 -12.01 -5.01 -5.72
CA ARG A 60 -12.37 -6.17 -4.88
C ARG A 60 -13.42 -5.84 -3.82
N LYS A 61 -13.45 -4.60 -3.30
CA LYS A 61 -14.44 -4.18 -2.30
C LYS A 61 -15.88 -4.41 -2.76
N VAL A 62 -16.16 -4.22 -4.05
CA VAL A 62 -17.50 -4.47 -4.61
C VAL A 62 -17.81 -5.97 -4.59
N ILE A 63 -16.86 -6.80 -4.98
CA ILE A 63 -17.01 -8.26 -4.96
C ILE A 63 -17.17 -8.73 -3.51
N ASP A 64 -16.26 -8.35 -2.61
CA ASP A 64 -16.30 -8.70 -1.19
C ASP A 64 -17.63 -8.34 -0.54
N PHE A 65 -18.17 -7.16 -0.86
CA PHE A 65 -19.48 -6.75 -0.36
C PHE A 65 -20.53 -7.82 -0.68
N HIS A 66 -20.63 -8.28 -1.91
CA HIS A 66 -21.65 -9.26 -2.33
C HIS A 66 -21.37 -10.69 -1.86
N LEU A 67 -20.10 -11.07 -1.67
CA LEU A 67 -19.72 -12.39 -1.14
C LEU A 67 -20.04 -12.54 0.37
N ARG A 68 -20.18 -11.41 1.11
CA ARG A 68 -20.37 -11.39 2.59
C ARG A 68 -21.78 -11.02 3.04
N GLN A 69 -22.70 -10.75 2.14
CA GLN A 69 -24.08 -10.36 2.48
C GLN A 69 -24.94 -11.53 3.01
N LYS A 70 -26.12 -11.24 3.56
CA LYS A 70 -27.05 -12.24 4.11
C LYS A 70 -27.47 -13.30 3.07
N ASN A 71 -27.66 -12.88 1.81
CA ASN A 71 -27.84 -13.77 0.67
C ASN A 71 -26.62 -13.57 -0.25
N PRO A 72 -25.50 -14.25 0.02
CA PRO A 72 -24.26 -13.96 -0.68
C PRO A 72 -24.31 -14.48 -2.13
N VAL A 73 -23.60 -13.78 -3.00
CA VAL A 73 -23.20 -14.32 -4.29
C VAL A 73 -22.02 -15.26 -4.06
N ARG A 74 -21.92 -16.32 -4.83
CA ARG A 74 -20.67 -17.10 -4.98
C ARG A 74 -20.18 -17.01 -6.41
N LEU A 75 -18.87 -16.97 -6.56
CA LEU A 75 -18.23 -17.09 -7.86
C LEU A 75 -18.11 -18.58 -8.21
N ILE A 76 -18.59 -18.95 -9.40
CA ILE A 76 -18.57 -20.34 -9.90
C ILE A 76 -17.47 -20.56 -10.93
N PHE A 77 -16.99 -19.47 -11.54
CA PHE A 77 -15.95 -19.49 -12.54
C PHE A 77 -15.17 -18.18 -12.52
N ALA A 78 -13.85 -18.27 -12.69
CA ALA A 78 -13.00 -17.12 -12.90
C ALA A 78 -11.79 -17.45 -13.79
N ILE A 79 -11.48 -16.54 -14.71
CA ILE A 79 -10.17 -16.39 -15.34
C ILE A 79 -9.62 -15.06 -14.86
N PRO A 80 -8.63 -15.06 -13.96
CA PRO A 80 -8.15 -13.83 -13.35
C PRO A 80 -7.42 -12.91 -14.32
N ASP A 81 -6.79 -13.47 -15.34
CA ASP A 81 -5.88 -12.77 -16.22
C ASP A 81 -5.77 -13.46 -17.58
N HIS A 82 -6.39 -12.86 -18.59
CA HIS A 82 -6.45 -13.38 -19.96
C HIS A 82 -5.93 -12.29 -20.92
N PRO A 83 -4.99 -12.62 -21.82
CA PRO A 83 -4.55 -11.70 -22.86
C PRO A 83 -5.68 -11.46 -23.88
N TRP A 84 -5.92 -10.21 -24.23
CA TRP A 84 -6.98 -9.84 -25.17
C TRP A 84 -6.48 -8.78 -26.13
N VAL A 85 -6.62 -9.05 -27.41
CA VAL A 85 -6.25 -8.10 -28.47
C VAL A 85 -7.51 -7.70 -29.23
N VAL A 86 -7.80 -6.40 -29.27
CA VAL A 86 -8.92 -5.82 -30.02
C VAL A 86 -8.39 -4.63 -30.81
N GLU A 87 -8.56 -4.66 -32.13
CA GLU A 87 -8.21 -3.53 -33.05
C GLU A 87 -6.80 -2.95 -32.82
N GLY A 88 -5.81 -3.82 -32.54
CA GLY A 88 -4.42 -3.43 -32.30
C GLY A 88 -4.11 -2.92 -30.89
N ALA A 89 -5.10 -2.84 -30.00
CA ALA A 89 -4.88 -2.57 -28.59
C ALA A 89 -4.73 -3.87 -27.79
N ALA A 90 -3.57 -4.08 -27.18
CA ALA A 90 -3.32 -5.22 -26.30
C ALA A 90 -3.75 -4.86 -24.88
N VAL A 91 -4.72 -5.60 -24.33
CA VAL A 91 -5.22 -5.43 -22.96
C VAL A 91 -5.26 -6.76 -22.24
N ARG A 92 -5.23 -6.72 -20.92
CA ARG A 92 -5.49 -7.90 -20.11
C ARG A 92 -6.87 -7.81 -19.49
N ILE A 93 -7.62 -8.90 -19.58
CA ILE A 93 -8.99 -8.98 -19.06
C ILE A 93 -9.10 -10.06 -17.99
N ALA A 94 -10.18 -9.99 -17.21
CA ALA A 94 -10.64 -11.05 -16.33
C ALA A 94 -12.06 -11.45 -16.70
N MET A 95 -12.36 -12.74 -16.54
CA MET A 95 -13.70 -13.29 -16.73
C MET A 95 -14.22 -13.79 -15.39
N THR A 96 -15.48 -13.49 -15.08
CA THR A 96 -16.13 -13.95 -13.84
C THR A 96 -17.53 -14.42 -14.13
N ALA A 97 -17.96 -15.50 -13.46
CA ALA A 97 -19.37 -15.88 -13.39
C ALA A 97 -19.79 -16.09 -11.94
N GLY A 98 -20.98 -15.62 -11.61
CA GLY A 98 -21.54 -15.67 -10.26
C GLY A 98 -23.00 -16.10 -10.23
N GLU A 99 -23.38 -16.73 -9.11
CA GLU A 99 -24.75 -17.14 -8.81
C GLU A 99 -25.04 -16.96 -7.31
N LEU A 100 -26.28 -17.18 -6.87
CA LEU A 100 -26.64 -17.15 -5.45
C LEU A 100 -25.97 -18.31 -4.71
N ASP A 101 -25.41 -18.03 -3.55
CA ASP A 101 -24.87 -19.06 -2.66
C ASP A 101 -26.01 -19.70 -1.83
N ASP A 102 -26.54 -20.81 -2.33
CA ASP A 102 -27.61 -21.60 -1.70
C ASP A 102 -27.07 -22.68 -0.72
N SER A 103 -25.81 -22.58 -0.33
CA SER A 103 -25.12 -23.59 0.52
C SER A 103 -25.84 -23.89 1.84
N LYS A 104 -26.72 -22.98 2.31
CA LYS A 104 -27.56 -23.19 3.51
C LYS A 104 -28.77 -24.09 3.28
N LYS A 105 -29.19 -24.35 2.01
CA LYS A 105 -30.40 -25.13 1.70
C LYS A 105 -30.10 -26.55 1.26
N THR A 106 -28.87 -26.86 0.90
CA THR A 106 -28.52 -28.18 0.40
C THR A 106 -27.26 -28.66 1.11
N ILE A 107 -27.36 -29.80 1.81
CA ILE A 107 -26.21 -30.58 2.28
C ILE A 107 -25.56 -31.18 1.02
N ARG A 108 -24.89 -30.38 0.25
CA ARG A 108 -24.05 -30.78 -0.87
C ARG A 108 -22.64 -30.30 -0.64
N ILE A 109 -21.71 -31.23 -0.86
CA ILE A 109 -20.27 -31.06 -1.04
C ILE A 109 -19.96 -29.64 -1.45
N ALA A 110 -19.03 -28.97 -0.76
CA ALA A 110 -18.60 -27.60 -0.96
C ALA A 110 -18.72 -27.20 -2.42
N GLN A 111 -19.58 -26.23 -2.69
CA GLN A 111 -19.88 -25.83 -4.07
C GLN A 111 -18.65 -25.13 -4.62
N ILE A 112 -17.92 -25.89 -5.41
CA ILE A 112 -16.59 -25.60 -5.90
C ILE A 112 -16.72 -24.77 -7.17
N GLY A 113 -16.16 -23.56 -7.19
CA GLY A 113 -15.93 -22.80 -8.41
C GLY A 113 -14.64 -23.26 -9.09
N THR A 114 -14.48 -22.95 -10.35
CA THR A 114 -13.27 -23.25 -11.11
C THR A 114 -12.53 -21.97 -11.45
N VAL A 115 -11.26 -21.90 -11.05
CA VAL A 115 -10.31 -20.85 -11.47
C VAL A 115 -9.41 -21.45 -12.55
N VAL A 116 -9.35 -20.78 -13.70
CA VAL A 116 -8.47 -21.16 -14.81
C VAL A 116 -7.33 -20.16 -14.90
N ALA A 117 -6.11 -20.63 -14.81
CA ALA A 117 -4.91 -19.81 -15.04
C ALA A 117 -4.40 -20.05 -16.47
N GLU A 118 -4.31 -18.98 -17.22
CA GLU A 118 -3.86 -18.97 -18.62
C GLU A 118 -2.62 -18.08 -18.72
N ASN A 119 -1.63 -18.45 -19.47
CA ASN A 119 -0.44 -17.65 -19.88
C ASN A 119 -0.11 -16.41 -19.01
N GLU A 120 -0.18 -16.54 -17.70
CA GLU A 120 0.10 -15.44 -16.78
C GLU A 120 1.53 -14.91 -17.00
N GLY A 121 1.66 -13.60 -17.20
CA GLY A 121 2.94 -12.92 -17.35
C GLY A 121 3.52 -12.87 -18.77
N GLN A 122 2.85 -13.43 -19.77
CA GLN A 122 3.22 -13.19 -21.19
C GLN A 122 2.63 -11.86 -21.68
N THR A 123 3.32 -11.20 -22.62
CA THR A 123 2.76 -10.02 -23.26
C THR A 123 1.57 -10.44 -24.13
N PRO A 124 0.55 -9.56 -24.31
CA PRO A 124 -0.58 -9.86 -25.17
C PRO A 124 -0.17 -10.19 -26.63
N GLU A 125 0.91 -9.61 -27.13
CA GLU A 125 1.43 -9.85 -28.48
C GLU A 125 2.01 -11.28 -28.61
N GLU A 126 2.66 -11.81 -27.56
CA GLU A 126 3.21 -13.17 -27.54
C GLU A 126 2.13 -14.26 -27.42
N SER A 127 0.96 -13.91 -26.90
CA SER A 127 -0.14 -14.85 -26.62
C SER A 127 -1.36 -14.67 -27.52
N ALA A 128 -1.34 -13.73 -28.49
CA ALA A 128 -2.50 -13.40 -29.31
C ALA A 128 -3.05 -14.59 -30.12
N ASP A 129 -2.19 -15.51 -30.57
CA ASP A 129 -2.56 -16.59 -31.44
C ASP A 129 -2.81 -17.91 -30.70
N ARG A 130 -2.38 -18.05 -29.44
CA ARG A 130 -2.51 -19.32 -28.72
C ARG A 130 -2.49 -19.10 -27.20
N VAL A 131 -3.65 -19.30 -26.59
CA VAL A 131 -3.79 -19.30 -25.14
C VAL A 131 -3.65 -20.73 -24.60
N GLU A 132 -2.67 -20.97 -23.74
CA GLU A 132 -2.46 -22.26 -23.09
C GLU A 132 -3.00 -22.23 -21.67
N VAL A 133 -3.85 -23.18 -21.33
CA VAL A 133 -4.30 -23.36 -19.93
C VAL A 133 -3.17 -23.97 -19.12
N ARG A 134 -2.66 -23.25 -18.14
CA ARG A 134 -1.59 -23.73 -17.26
C ARG A 134 -2.09 -24.55 -16.09
N SER A 135 -3.21 -24.16 -15.52
CA SER A 135 -3.81 -24.89 -14.40
C SER A 135 -5.29 -24.61 -14.26
N GLN A 136 -6.00 -25.57 -13.68
CA GLN A 136 -7.38 -25.39 -13.22
C GLN A 136 -7.40 -25.72 -11.73
N LYS A 137 -7.93 -24.80 -10.92
CA LYS A 137 -8.11 -25.00 -9.48
C LYS A 137 -9.58 -24.98 -9.15
N ALA A 138 -10.03 -25.99 -8.42
CA ALA A 138 -11.38 -26.07 -7.92
C ALA A 138 -11.41 -25.71 -6.44
N GLY A 139 -12.31 -24.79 -6.03
CA GLY A 139 -12.42 -24.34 -4.66
C GLY A 139 -13.37 -23.16 -4.52
N ARG A 140 -13.50 -22.64 -3.30
CA ARG A 140 -14.19 -21.36 -3.08
C ARG A 140 -13.36 -20.25 -3.73
N ILE A 141 -13.98 -19.47 -4.60
CA ILE A 141 -13.34 -18.34 -5.28
C ILE A 141 -13.59 -17.07 -4.44
N PHE A 142 -12.51 -16.37 -4.12
CA PHE A 142 -12.54 -15.11 -3.35
C PHE A 142 -12.49 -13.88 -4.27
N SER A 143 -12.59 -12.69 -3.70
CA SER A 143 -12.64 -11.43 -4.45
C SER A 143 -11.38 -11.12 -5.27
N ASN A 144 -10.26 -11.75 -4.96
CA ASN A 144 -9.03 -11.69 -5.76
C ASN A 144 -9.07 -12.61 -7.01
N LEU A 145 -10.20 -13.28 -7.24
CA LEU A 145 -10.43 -14.28 -8.29
C LEU A 145 -9.51 -15.50 -8.19
N GLN A 146 -9.05 -15.83 -7.00
CA GLN A 146 -8.27 -17.04 -6.73
C GLN A 146 -9.11 -18.02 -5.89
N ALA A 147 -8.85 -19.31 -6.06
CA ALA A 147 -9.33 -20.34 -5.17
C ALA A 147 -8.28 -20.61 -4.07
N GLY A 148 -8.70 -20.89 -2.84
CA GLY A 148 -7.81 -21.18 -1.71
C GLY A 148 -8.03 -20.23 -0.54
N ALA A 149 -6.97 -19.60 -0.03
CA ALA A 149 -7.03 -18.72 1.12
C ALA A 149 -7.68 -17.35 0.83
N ASP A 150 -8.55 -16.88 1.73
CA ASP A 150 -9.12 -15.52 1.68
C ASP A 150 -8.14 -14.47 2.22
N VAL A 151 -7.05 -14.23 1.48
CA VAL A 151 -6.02 -13.26 1.87
C VAL A 151 -6.60 -11.84 1.99
N ALA A 152 -7.70 -11.54 1.29
CA ALA A 152 -8.36 -10.24 1.36
C ALA A 152 -9.09 -10.00 2.71
N SER A 153 -9.34 -11.06 3.49
CA SER A 153 -9.92 -10.95 4.83
C SER A 153 -8.91 -10.58 5.92
N ALA A 154 -7.62 -10.54 5.61
CA ALA A 154 -6.58 -10.28 6.58
C ALA A 154 -6.73 -8.89 7.23
N ILE A 155 -6.55 -8.87 8.55
CA ILE A 155 -6.74 -7.70 9.41
C ILE A 155 -5.40 -6.98 9.57
N LEU A 156 -5.42 -5.64 9.55
CA LEU A 156 -4.24 -4.83 9.83
C LEU A 156 -3.80 -5.05 11.29
N LEU A 157 -2.55 -5.49 11.49
CA LEU A 157 -1.98 -5.75 12.80
C LEU A 157 -1.36 -4.49 13.40
N LYS A 158 -1.66 -4.19 14.65
CA LYS A 158 -1.06 -3.07 15.40
C LYS A 158 0.46 -3.24 15.52
N SER A 159 0.92 -4.49 15.67
CA SER A 159 2.34 -4.85 15.73
C SER A 159 3.17 -4.34 14.56
N ASN A 160 2.56 -4.13 13.38
CA ASN A 160 3.23 -3.69 12.16
C ASN A 160 3.04 -2.19 11.86
N GLN A 161 2.13 -1.52 12.57
CA GLN A 161 1.77 -0.12 12.30
C GLN A 161 2.96 0.83 12.47
N LYS A 162 2.93 1.93 11.69
CA LYS A 162 3.92 3.02 11.69
C LYS A 162 5.32 2.63 11.18
N LEU A 163 5.54 1.40 10.74
CA LEU A 163 6.85 0.91 10.29
C LEU A 163 7.03 0.90 8.77
N CYS A 164 5.96 1.00 8.00
CA CYS A 164 6.01 0.92 6.54
C CYS A 164 5.37 2.15 5.90
N CYS A 165 5.99 2.69 4.84
CA CYS A 165 5.51 3.87 4.12
C CYS A 165 6.10 3.91 2.70
N PRO A 166 5.40 4.44 1.68
CA PRO A 166 6.03 4.84 0.43
C PRO A 166 7.11 5.91 0.66
N GLY A 167 8.13 5.96 -0.19
CA GLY A 167 9.17 6.97 -0.14
C GLY A 167 8.67 8.38 -0.44
N MET A 168 9.59 9.32 -0.55
CA MET A 168 9.32 10.75 -0.71
C MET A 168 8.81 11.08 -2.12
N LYS A 169 7.92 12.06 -2.23
CA LYS A 169 7.47 12.57 -3.53
C LYS A 169 7.92 14.00 -3.70
N LEU A 170 8.84 14.20 -4.62
CA LEU A 170 9.46 15.51 -4.83
C LEU A 170 8.47 16.55 -5.35
N HIS A 171 7.58 16.16 -6.29
CA HIS A 171 6.74 17.08 -7.06
C HIS A 171 7.57 18.21 -7.72
N GLY A 172 8.37 17.82 -8.70
CA GLY A 172 9.29 18.68 -9.43
C GLY A 172 10.72 18.17 -9.35
N MET A 173 11.43 18.20 -10.46
CA MET A 173 12.83 17.74 -10.56
C MET A 173 13.84 18.81 -10.10
N GLY A 174 13.39 20.00 -9.74
CA GLY A 174 14.25 21.10 -9.34
C GLY A 174 15.07 20.85 -8.07
N PHE A 175 14.68 19.87 -7.25
CA PHE A 175 15.45 19.43 -6.08
C PHE A 175 16.65 18.55 -6.45
N CYS A 176 16.66 17.97 -7.65
CA CYS A 176 17.68 17.02 -8.07
C CYS A 176 18.97 17.72 -8.50
N LEU A 177 20.08 17.07 -8.16
CA LEU A 177 21.45 17.49 -8.44
C LEU A 177 22.18 16.38 -9.18
N THR A 178 23.08 16.76 -10.09
CA THR A 178 24.15 15.86 -10.52
C THR A 178 25.25 15.80 -9.47
N ASP A 179 26.15 14.82 -9.56
CA ASP A 179 27.34 14.76 -8.66
C ASP A 179 28.23 16.01 -8.75
N VAL A 180 28.24 16.69 -9.90
CA VAL A 180 29.00 17.94 -10.11
C VAL A 180 28.33 19.10 -9.38
N ASP A 181 27.02 19.25 -9.55
CA ASP A 181 26.24 20.31 -8.90
C ASP A 181 26.27 20.17 -7.39
N ALA A 182 26.18 18.95 -6.89
CA ALA A 182 26.17 18.62 -5.46
C ALA A 182 27.42 19.11 -4.72
N LYS A 183 28.57 19.17 -5.38
CA LYS A 183 29.82 19.69 -4.79
C LYS A 183 29.76 21.18 -4.44
N ASN A 184 28.83 21.90 -5.04
CA ASN A 184 28.68 23.34 -4.83
C ASN A 184 27.56 23.68 -3.84
N ILE A 185 26.88 22.68 -3.29
CA ILE A 185 25.79 22.84 -2.30
C ILE A 185 26.28 22.36 -0.93
N GLU A 186 25.69 22.88 0.12
CA GLU A 186 25.97 22.47 1.49
C GLU A 186 25.68 20.98 1.70
N SER A 187 26.68 20.21 2.11
CA SER A 187 26.64 18.74 2.16
C SER A 187 25.60 18.20 3.14
N ASP A 188 25.27 18.95 4.19
CA ASP A 188 24.36 18.53 5.27
C ASP A 188 22.91 18.30 4.78
N VAL A 189 22.56 18.90 3.63
CA VAL A 189 21.21 18.84 3.05
C VAL A 189 21.20 18.12 1.69
N VAL A 190 22.32 17.50 1.30
CA VAL A 190 22.46 16.78 0.02
C VAL A 190 22.52 15.28 0.27
N HIS A 191 21.56 14.56 -0.24
CA HIS A 191 21.39 13.12 -0.05
C HIS A 191 21.39 12.37 -1.38
N LEU A 192 21.78 11.09 -1.36
CA LEU A 192 21.59 10.20 -2.50
C LEU A 192 20.08 9.96 -2.70
N TYR A 193 19.60 10.11 -3.94
CA TYR A 193 18.20 9.86 -4.29
C TYR A 193 18.09 8.62 -5.17
N LEU A 194 17.29 7.66 -4.75
CA LEU A 194 17.08 6.42 -5.49
C LEU A 194 15.62 6.24 -5.87
N ASN A 195 15.36 5.89 -7.13
CA ASN A 195 14.08 5.37 -7.56
C ASN A 195 14.12 3.84 -7.75
N GLY A 196 13.00 3.23 -8.15
CA GLY A 196 12.92 1.77 -8.30
C GLY A 196 13.91 1.21 -9.32
N ARG A 197 14.23 1.95 -10.39
CA ARG A 197 15.22 1.56 -11.39
C ARG A 197 16.64 1.59 -10.80
N ASP A 198 16.96 2.64 -10.06
CA ASP A 198 18.27 2.77 -9.41
C ASP A 198 18.51 1.63 -8.41
N LEU A 199 17.46 1.16 -7.74
CA LEU A 199 17.54 0.10 -6.74
C LEU A 199 17.72 -1.30 -7.36
N LEU A 200 17.06 -1.59 -8.49
CA LEU A 200 17.05 -2.93 -9.11
C LEU A 200 18.03 -3.09 -10.27
N GLN A 201 18.49 -1.99 -10.84
CA GLN A 201 19.44 -1.94 -11.95
C GLN A 201 20.71 -1.22 -11.50
N ASN A 202 21.13 -0.18 -12.22
CA ASN A 202 22.30 0.63 -11.91
C ASN A 202 21.89 2.01 -11.43
N SER A 203 22.47 2.46 -10.32
CA SER A 203 22.22 3.79 -9.81
C SER A 203 22.71 4.86 -10.77
N ARG A 204 21.89 5.88 -10.99
CA ARG A 204 22.24 7.08 -11.77
C ARG A 204 23.04 8.10 -10.96
N ASN A 205 23.28 7.82 -9.67
CA ASN A 205 23.95 8.71 -8.72
C ASN A 205 23.33 10.11 -8.62
N ILE A 206 22.00 10.19 -8.75
CA ILE A 206 21.27 11.45 -8.58
C ILE A 206 21.28 11.82 -7.10
N ARG A 207 21.56 13.07 -6.80
CA ARG A 207 21.46 13.66 -5.48
C ARG A 207 20.22 14.53 -5.37
N VAL A 208 19.78 14.80 -4.16
CA VAL A 208 18.61 15.63 -3.89
C VAL A 208 18.87 16.55 -2.70
N ILE A 209 18.37 17.79 -2.77
CA ILE A 209 18.39 18.74 -1.66
C ILE A 209 17.17 18.47 -0.79
N ASP A 210 17.36 18.08 0.46
CA ASP A 210 16.30 17.88 1.45
C ASP A 210 16.36 18.94 2.55
N LEU A 211 15.42 19.87 2.53
CA LEU A 211 15.31 20.98 3.46
C LEU A 211 14.20 20.79 4.49
N PHE A 212 13.69 19.56 4.60
CA PHE A 212 12.65 19.24 5.58
C PHE A 212 13.13 19.51 7.00
N GLY A 213 12.28 20.15 7.82
CA GLY A 213 12.60 20.48 9.20
C GLY A 213 13.14 21.91 9.39
N PHE A 214 13.35 22.66 8.31
CA PHE A 214 13.80 24.04 8.38
C PHE A 214 12.73 25.01 7.87
N SER A 215 12.52 26.12 8.58
CA SER A 215 11.73 27.23 8.03
C SER A 215 12.49 27.91 6.89
N GLU A 216 11.78 28.60 6.00
CA GLU A 216 12.37 29.29 4.85
C GLU A 216 13.52 30.24 5.27
N ASN A 217 13.31 31.03 6.33
CA ASN A 217 14.33 31.95 6.86
C ASN A 217 15.58 31.19 7.33
N LYS A 218 15.41 30.07 8.04
CA LYS A 218 16.55 29.26 8.49
C LYS A 218 17.29 28.62 7.31
N VAL A 219 16.58 28.23 6.24
CA VAL A 219 17.23 27.73 5.02
C VAL A 219 18.06 28.82 4.36
N PHE A 220 17.49 30.03 4.22
CA PHE A 220 18.18 31.17 3.65
C PHE A 220 19.46 31.54 4.42
N GLU A 221 19.39 31.52 5.76
CA GLU A 221 20.52 31.86 6.63
C GLU A 221 21.60 30.77 6.65
N LYS A 222 21.20 29.50 6.78
CA LYS A 222 22.12 28.40 7.03
C LYS A 222 22.61 27.71 5.76
N TYR A 223 21.78 27.64 4.73
CA TYR A 223 22.01 26.93 3.49
C TYR A 223 21.77 27.81 2.25
N PRO A 224 22.49 28.93 2.11
CA PRO A 224 22.21 29.92 1.07
C PRO A 224 22.35 29.38 -0.36
N ARG A 225 23.26 28.44 -0.60
CA ARG A 225 23.44 27.83 -1.94
C ARG A 225 22.30 26.87 -2.26
N ALA A 226 21.89 26.03 -1.30
CA ALA A 226 20.74 25.18 -1.45
C ALA A 226 19.46 26.00 -1.65
N TYR A 227 19.29 27.10 -0.87
CA TYR A 227 18.18 28.02 -1.03
C TYR A 227 18.12 28.60 -2.44
N GLN A 228 19.24 29.18 -2.93
CA GLN A 228 19.30 29.76 -4.26
C GLN A 228 18.97 28.74 -5.34
N TRP A 229 19.50 27.50 -5.21
CA TRP A 229 19.22 26.41 -6.15
C TRP A 229 17.72 26.10 -6.25
N VAL A 230 17.06 25.88 -5.10
CA VAL A 230 15.63 25.55 -5.10
C VAL A 230 14.75 26.76 -5.41
N TYR A 231 15.18 27.98 -5.06
CA TYR A 231 14.49 29.21 -5.44
C TYR A 231 14.39 29.38 -6.95
N GLU A 232 15.45 29.11 -7.66
CA GLU A 232 15.49 29.26 -9.12
C GLU A 232 14.76 28.13 -9.85
N ARG A 233 14.77 26.90 -9.32
CA ARG A 233 14.32 25.68 -10.03
C ARG A 233 13.02 25.08 -9.53
N VAL A 234 12.66 25.31 -8.28
CA VAL A 234 11.45 24.75 -7.67
C VAL A 234 10.37 25.79 -7.51
N LYS A 235 10.70 26.98 -6.99
CA LYS A 235 9.73 28.04 -6.68
C LYS A 235 8.85 28.44 -7.88
N PRO A 236 9.36 28.67 -9.11
CA PRO A 236 8.53 29.07 -10.23
C PRO A 236 7.43 28.07 -10.60
N GLU A 237 7.71 26.76 -10.46
CA GLU A 237 6.74 25.70 -10.68
C GLU A 237 5.73 25.66 -9.52
N ARG A 238 6.20 25.83 -8.29
CA ARG A 238 5.35 25.83 -7.09
C ARG A 238 4.38 27.00 -7.02
N ASP A 239 4.80 28.18 -7.43
CA ASP A 239 3.95 29.39 -7.44
C ASP A 239 2.74 29.24 -8.37
N GLN A 240 2.83 28.38 -9.40
CA GLN A 240 1.74 28.07 -10.34
C GLN A 240 0.87 26.88 -9.88
N ASN A 241 1.19 26.22 -8.78
CA ASN A 241 0.47 25.05 -8.32
C ASN A 241 -0.88 25.43 -7.69
N ASN A 242 -1.94 24.70 -7.99
CA ASN A 242 -3.27 24.94 -7.43
C ASN A 242 -3.35 24.67 -5.92
N ARG A 243 -2.46 23.82 -5.37
CA ARG A 243 -2.41 23.48 -3.95
C ARG A 243 -1.65 24.53 -3.16
N GLU A 244 -2.35 25.23 -2.25
CA GLU A 244 -1.78 26.29 -1.41
C GLU A 244 -0.60 25.78 -0.57
N THR A 245 -0.67 24.58 -0.01
CA THR A 245 0.40 23.95 0.77
C THR A 245 1.72 23.85 0.00
N TYR A 246 1.65 23.57 -1.32
CA TYR A 246 2.82 23.49 -2.17
C TYR A 246 3.42 24.88 -2.47
N ARG A 247 2.58 25.90 -2.59
CA ARG A 247 3.04 27.30 -2.75
C ARG A 247 3.70 27.81 -1.47
N LYS A 248 3.06 27.58 -0.31
CA LYS A 248 3.55 28.06 0.98
C LYS A 248 4.85 27.38 1.40
N ASN A 249 4.97 26.09 1.16
CA ASN A 249 6.13 25.28 1.56
C ASN A 249 6.97 24.86 0.33
N TRP A 250 7.23 25.80 -0.57
CA TRP A 250 7.83 25.55 -1.86
C TRP A 250 9.25 24.97 -1.79
N TRP A 251 9.99 25.23 -0.71
CA TRP A 251 11.38 24.77 -0.52
C TRP A 251 11.52 23.32 -0.03
N ILE A 252 10.42 22.64 0.30
CA ILE A 252 10.41 21.23 0.69
C ILE A 252 9.70 20.34 -0.35
N PHE A 253 9.89 19.05 -0.25
CA PHE A 253 9.20 18.08 -1.10
C PHE A 253 7.68 18.21 -1.01
N GLY A 254 6.96 17.90 -2.08
CA GLY A 254 5.50 17.94 -2.06
C GLY A 254 4.89 16.94 -1.09
N GLU A 255 5.51 15.74 -0.94
CA GLU A 255 5.14 14.78 0.09
C GLU A 255 6.42 14.32 0.81
N PRO A 256 6.85 15.02 1.86
CA PRO A 256 8.11 14.76 2.56
C PRO A 256 8.02 13.59 3.55
N ARG A 257 6.84 12.95 3.71
CA ARG A 257 6.56 11.89 4.69
C ARG A 257 6.84 12.32 6.13
N ALA A 258 6.35 13.48 6.51
CA ALA A 258 6.57 14.08 7.82
C ALA A 258 6.22 13.13 8.98
N SER A 259 5.09 12.44 8.91
CA SER A 259 4.62 11.48 9.91
C SER A 259 5.48 10.21 10.00
N PHE A 260 6.20 9.85 8.93
CA PHE A 260 7.01 8.63 8.87
C PHE A 260 8.49 8.88 9.18
N ARG A 261 9.04 10.07 8.90
CA ARG A 261 10.46 10.38 9.17
C ARG A 261 10.93 10.06 10.60
N PRO A 262 10.11 10.28 11.65
CA PRO A 262 10.48 9.88 13.02
C PRO A 262 10.80 8.39 13.16
N ALA A 263 10.18 7.52 12.34
CA ALA A 263 10.48 6.09 12.36
C ALA A 263 11.89 5.75 11.87
N LEU A 264 12.51 6.61 11.08
CA LEU A 264 13.87 6.40 10.56
C LEU A 264 14.96 6.91 11.53
N ILE A 265 14.60 7.76 12.49
CA ILE A 265 15.58 8.33 13.44
C ILE A 265 16.21 7.22 14.28
N GLY A 266 17.54 7.27 14.41
CA GLY A 266 18.34 6.32 15.17
C GLY A 266 18.63 5.00 14.42
N LEU A 267 18.10 4.80 13.22
CA LEU A 267 18.48 3.70 12.36
C LEU A 267 19.75 4.05 11.58
N LYS A 268 20.64 3.09 11.40
CA LYS A 268 21.79 3.22 10.48
C LYS A 268 21.42 2.87 9.04
N ARG A 269 20.43 2.01 8.89
CA ARG A 269 19.91 1.50 7.61
C ARG A 269 18.43 1.13 7.79
N TYR A 270 17.71 1.00 6.69
CA TYR A 270 16.32 0.56 6.68
C TYR A 270 16.06 -0.37 5.49
N ILE A 271 14.98 -1.15 5.55
CA ILE A 271 14.62 -2.07 4.47
C ILE A 271 13.79 -1.33 3.40
N ALA A 272 14.08 -1.63 2.15
CA ALA A 272 13.36 -1.07 1.01
C ALA A 272 13.00 -2.13 -0.03
N THR A 273 11.87 -1.93 -0.72
CA THR A 273 11.47 -2.71 -1.89
C THR A 273 10.78 -1.81 -2.91
N VAL A 274 10.84 -2.15 -4.19
CA VAL A 274 10.15 -1.38 -5.24
C VAL A 274 8.65 -1.69 -5.20
N GLU A 275 7.80 -0.65 -5.31
CA GLU A 275 6.34 -0.80 -5.33
C GLU A 275 5.89 -1.78 -6.42
N THR A 276 6.31 -1.56 -7.67
CA THR A 276 5.94 -2.39 -8.82
C THR A 276 7.19 -3.00 -9.43
N ALA A 277 7.33 -4.31 -9.36
CA ALA A 277 8.48 -5.02 -9.90
C ALA A 277 8.14 -6.50 -10.17
N LYS A 278 8.71 -7.07 -11.25
CA LYS A 278 8.56 -8.50 -11.60
C LYS A 278 8.94 -9.41 -10.44
N HIS A 279 10.09 -9.14 -9.81
CA HIS A 279 10.59 -9.93 -8.68
C HIS A 279 10.46 -9.13 -7.39
N ARG A 280 9.94 -9.76 -6.34
CA ARG A 280 9.87 -9.16 -5.01
C ARG A 280 11.22 -9.29 -4.31
N VAL A 281 11.93 -8.17 -4.25
CA VAL A 281 13.27 -8.10 -3.64
C VAL A 281 13.29 -7.03 -2.56
N PHE A 282 13.84 -7.36 -1.40
CA PHE A 282 14.08 -6.43 -0.31
C PHE A 282 15.57 -6.21 -0.15
N VAL A 283 15.99 -4.96 0.05
CA VAL A 283 17.40 -4.56 0.24
C VAL A 283 17.52 -3.63 1.43
N PHE A 284 18.71 -3.53 2.02
CA PHE A 284 19.01 -2.44 2.95
C PHE A 284 19.50 -1.21 2.19
N LEU A 285 18.94 -0.06 2.56
CA LEU A 285 19.45 1.26 2.19
C LEU A 285 20.02 1.93 3.43
N ASP A 286 21.07 2.72 3.26
CA ASP A 286 21.65 3.51 4.32
C ASP A 286 20.67 4.62 4.74
N PHE A 287 20.72 5.03 5.99
CA PHE A 287 19.79 5.99 6.60
C PHE A 287 19.69 7.32 5.85
N ASP A 288 20.78 7.79 5.26
CA ASP A 288 20.87 9.08 4.56
C ASP A 288 20.38 9.03 3.10
N VAL A 289 20.00 7.87 2.59
CA VAL A 289 19.41 7.72 1.26
C VAL A 289 17.96 8.20 1.28
N ILE A 290 17.57 9.03 0.33
CA ILE A 290 16.18 9.46 0.11
C ILE A 290 15.55 8.58 -0.97
N PRO A 291 14.57 7.74 -0.63
CA PRO A 291 13.88 6.88 -1.58
C PRO A 291 12.73 7.64 -2.28
N ASP A 292 12.58 7.42 -3.59
CA ASP A 292 11.42 7.87 -4.37
C ASP A 292 10.11 7.23 -3.89
N ASN A 293 8.99 7.87 -4.15
CA ASN A 293 7.66 7.41 -3.75
C ASN A 293 7.24 6.05 -4.34
N LYS A 294 7.95 5.54 -5.35
CA LYS A 294 7.79 4.18 -5.90
C LYS A 294 8.66 3.13 -5.21
N ILE A 295 9.36 3.51 -4.15
CA ILE A 295 10.04 2.60 -3.23
C ILE A 295 9.23 2.54 -1.93
N ILE A 296 8.92 1.35 -1.47
CA ILE A 296 8.29 1.12 -0.17
C ILE A 296 9.40 0.93 0.87
N VAL A 297 9.33 1.73 1.91
CA VAL A 297 10.28 1.78 3.01
C VAL A 297 9.72 1.05 4.23
N VAL A 298 10.55 0.22 4.87
CA VAL A 298 10.22 -0.40 6.15
C VAL A 298 11.27 0.01 7.18
N ALA A 299 10.85 0.73 8.22
CA ALA A 299 11.71 1.32 9.26
C ALA A 299 12.21 0.28 10.27
N LEU A 300 12.87 -0.76 9.77
CA LEU A 300 13.49 -1.86 10.50
C LEU A 300 14.92 -2.06 10.01
N ASN A 301 15.88 -2.22 10.92
CA ASN A 301 17.30 -2.37 10.62
C ASN A 301 17.89 -3.75 10.97
N ASP A 302 17.12 -4.60 11.67
CA ASP A 302 17.51 -5.96 12.02
C ASP A 302 17.39 -6.87 10.78
N SER A 303 18.46 -7.56 10.41
CA SER A 303 18.49 -8.47 9.26
C SER A 303 17.58 -9.69 9.40
N TYR A 304 17.04 -9.97 10.58
CA TYR A 304 15.95 -10.90 10.77
C TYR A 304 14.73 -10.53 9.89
N PHE A 305 14.36 -9.25 9.87
CA PHE A 305 13.18 -8.81 9.12
C PHE A 305 13.39 -8.88 7.61
N ILE A 306 14.56 -8.47 7.10
CA ILE A 306 14.84 -8.64 5.66
C ILE A 306 14.89 -10.13 5.28
N GLY A 307 15.35 -10.99 6.17
CA GLY A 307 15.30 -12.43 5.99
C GLY A 307 13.88 -12.95 5.85
N VAL A 308 12.99 -12.64 6.81
CA VAL A 308 11.57 -13.05 6.73
C VAL A 308 10.89 -12.48 5.50
N LEU A 309 11.06 -11.17 5.21
CA LEU A 309 10.44 -10.50 4.07
C LEU A 309 10.94 -11.03 2.71
N SER A 310 12.19 -11.50 2.64
CA SER A 310 12.77 -12.07 1.41
C SER A 310 12.48 -13.57 1.24
N SER A 311 11.87 -14.24 2.23
CA SER A 311 11.54 -15.66 2.18
C SER A 311 10.36 -15.96 1.25
N LYS A 312 10.27 -17.22 0.81
CA LYS A 312 9.12 -17.74 0.05
C LYS A 312 7.79 -17.42 0.74
N VAL A 313 7.73 -17.49 2.07
CA VAL A 313 6.50 -17.27 2.86
C VAL A 313 5.94 -15.86 2.61
N HIS A 314 6.76 -14.82 2.81
CA HIS A 314 6.30 -13.44 2.60
C HIS A 314 6.14 -13.09 1.12
N VAL A 315 6.99 -13.62 0.26
CA VAL A 315 6.86 -13.39 -1.20
C VAL A 315 5.51 -13.93 -1.70
N ARG A 316 5.11 -15.17 -1.32
CA ARG A 316 3.81 -15.73 -1.69
C ARG A 316 2.64 -14.93 -1.13
N TRP A 317 2.75 -14.52 0.13
CA TRP A 317 1.78 -13.60 0.74
C TRP A 317 1.65 -12.30 -0.04
N SER A 318 2.75 -11.63 -0.32
CA SER A 318 2.74 -10.33 -1.01
C SER A 318 2.18 -10.39 -2.43
N LEU A 319 2.40 -11.50 -3.15
CA LEU A 319 1.83 -11.73 -4.48
C LEU A 319 0.32 -11.98 -4.43
N ALA A 320 -0.17 -12.66 -3.39
CA ALA A 320 -1.60 -12.92 -3.21
C ALA A 320 -2.37 -11.69 -2.68
N ALA A 321 -1.77 -10.95 -1.72
CA ALA A 321 -2.38 -9.80 -1.06
C ALA A 321 -2.27 -8.50 -1.88
N GLY A 322 -1.21 -8.35 -2.66
CA GLY A 322 -0.92 -7.17 -3.46
C GLY A 322 -1.84 -6.98 -4.67
N GLY A 323 -1.54 -5.99 -5.46
CA GLY A 323 -2.17 -5.72 -6.76
C GLY A 323 -1.26 -6.10 -7.92
N TRP A 324 -1.71 -5.77 -9.13
CA TRP A 324 -0.98 -6.00 -10.36
C TRP A 324 -1.12 -4.80 -11.27
N MET A 325 -0.11 -4.46 -12.04
CA MET A 325 -0.12 -3.26 -12.88
C MET A 325 0.63 -3.48 -14.20
N GLY A 326 0.13 -2.77 -15.23
CA GLY A 326 0.77 -2.68 -16.53
C GLY A 326 0.49 -3.85 -17.44
N VAL A 327 0.96 -3.74 -18.70
CA VAL A 327 0.82 -4.76 -19.75
C VAL A 327 1.60 -6.03 -19.36
N GLY A 328 2.75 -5.88 -18.69
CA GLY A 328 3.55 -6.97 -18.13
C GLY A 328 2.94 -7.63 -16.89
N ASN A 329 1.82 -7.09 -16.37
CA ASN A 329 1.16 -7.59 -15.18
C ASN A 329 2.12 -7.75 -13.99
N ASP A 330 2.90 -6.69 -13.72
CA ASP A 330 3.86 -6.70 -12.62
C ASP A 330 3.18 -6.59 -11.26
N PRO A 331 3.63 -7.37 -10.25
CA PRO A 331 3.03 -7.33 -8.92
C PRO A 331 3.36 -6.04 -8.17
N ILE A 332 2.33 -5.48 -7.53
CA ILE A 332 2.41 -4.28 -6.70
C ILE A 332 2.53 -4.67 -5.23
N TYR A 333 3.54 -4.13 -4.54
CA TYR A 333 3.67 -4.22 -3.09
C TYR A 333 3.03 -3.00 -2.41
N SER A 334 2.01 -3.23 -1.62
CA SER A 334 1.32 -2.17 -0.87
C SER A 334 1.54 -2.33 0.63
N LYS A 335 1.79 -1.22 1.34
CA LYS A 335 1.85 -1.17 2.80
C LYS A 335 0.64 -1.86 3.43
N SER A 336 -0.56 -1.42 3.06
CA SER A 336 -1.81 -1.81 3.73
C SER A 336 -2.27 -3.23 3.45
N THR A 337 -1.80 -3.86 2.38
CA THR A 337 -2.21 -5.23 2.02
C THR A 337 -1.09 -6.24 2.18
N CYS A 338 0.17 -5.83 1.94
CA CYS A 338 1.30 -6.76 1.98
C CYS A 338 2.05 -6.73 3.30
N PHE A 339 2.25 -5.53 3.92
CA PHE A 339 3.06 -5.41 5.14
C PHE A 339 2.21 -5.36 6.41
N ASP A 340 1.27 -4.42 6.52
CA ASP A 340 0.54 -4.17 7.76
C ASP A 340 -0.25 -5.40 8.26
N PRO A 341 -0.87 -6.27 7.41
CA PRO A 341 -1.56 -7.46 7.87
C PRO A 341 -0.66 -8.70 7.98
N PHE A 342 0.63 -8.63 7.60
CA PHE A 342 1.50 -9.81 7.60
C PHE A 342 1.87 -10.28 9.01
N PRO A 343 1.54 -11.52 9.42
CA PRO A 343 1.87 -12.04 10.73
C PRO A 343 3.29 -12.61 10.74
N PHE A 344 4.24 -11.93 11.38
CA PHE A 344 5.61 -12.43 11.54
C PHE A 344 5.65 -13.67 12.44
N PRO A 345 6.61 -14.62 12.24
CA PRO A 345 6.70 -15.83 13.03
C PRO A 345 7.20 -15.58 14.47
N ASP A 346 6.76 -16.43 15.40
CA ASP A 346 7.36 -16.52 16.73
C ASP A 346 8.63 -17.37 16.65
N THR A 347 9.77 -16.75 16.82
CA THR A 347 11.06 -17.42 16.68
C THR A 347 11.73 -17.68 18.01
N THR A 348 12.37 -18.84 18.15
CA THR A 348 13.39 -19.03 19.17
C THR A 348 14.59 -18.10 18.92
N PRO A 349 15.41 -17.78 19.94
CA PRO A 349 16.63 -16.98 19.74
C PRO A 349 17.57 -17.56 18.67
N GLN A 350 17.67 -18.87 18.58
CA GLN A 350 18.52 -19.58 17.60
C GLN A 350 17.98 -19.42 16.17
N GLN A 351 16.68 -19.63 15.98
CA GLN A 351 16.03 -19.41 14.68
C GLN A 351 16.15 -17.95 14.23
N LYS A 352 15.91 -17.02 15.17
CA LYS A 352 16.04 -15.59 14.88
C LYS A 352 17.46 -15.23 14.44
N GLN A 353 18.49 -15.76 15.13
CA GLN A 353 19.89 -15.52 14.75
C GLN A 353 20.22 -16.11 13.39
N LYS A 354 19.78 -17.34 13.11
CA LYS A 354 20.01 -17.99 11.81
C LYS A 354 19.36 -17.21 10.66
N ILE A 355 18.14 -16.71 10.85
CA ILE A 355 17.47 -15.86 9.84
C ILE A 355 18.23 -14.53 9.66
N ARG A 356 18.75 -13.92 10.75
CA ARG A 356 19.61 -12.72 10.67
C ARG A 356 20.84 -12.95 9.79
N ASP A 357 21.56 -14.03 10.05
CA ASP A 357 22.80 -14.37 9.34
C ASP A 357 22.52 -14.59 7.84
N LEU A 358 21.41 -15.28 7.52
CA LEU A 358 20.98 -15.51 6.14
C LEU A 358 20.51 -14.22 5.46
N GLY A 359 19.75 -13.38 6.15
CA GLY A 359 19.30 -12.08 5.65
C GLY A 359 20.48 -11.15 5.34
N GLU A 360 21.48 -11.11 6.22
CA GLU A 360 22.70 -10.35 6.00
C GLU A 360 23.53 -10.90 4.83
N ARG A 361 23.70 -12.22 4.75
CA ARG A 361 24.39 -12.89 3.64
C ARG A 361 23.71 -12.61 2.30
N LEU A 362 22.37 -12.59 2.27
CA LEU A 362 21.59 -12.33 1.08
C LEU A 362 21.80 -10.91 0.54
N ASP A 363 21.70 -9.89 1.40
CA ASP A 363 21.90 -8.50 1.01
C ASP A 363 23.36 -8.23 0.63
N ALA A 364 24.31 -8.74 1.43
CA ALA A 364 25.75 -8.61 1.17
C ALA A 364 26.18 -9.31 -0.13
N HIS A 365 25.61 -10.49 -0.45
CA HIS A 365 25.90 -11.18 -1.70
C HIS A 365 25.55 -10.33 -2.92
N ARG A 366 24.31 -9.79 -2.95
CA ARG A 366 23.82 -8.95 -4.06
C ARG A 366 24.66 -7.69 -4.23
N LYS A 367 24.91 -6.97 -3.14
CA LYS A 367 25.72 -5.73 -3.15
C LYS A 367 27.17 -5.99 -3.60
N ARG A 368 27.80 -7.06 -3.10
CA ARG A 368 29.14 -7.44 -3.49
C ARG A 368 29.24 -7.75 -4.98
N VAL A 369 28.31 -8.54 -5.52
CA VAL A 369 28.29 -8.88 -6.94
C VAL A 369 28.12 -7.64 -7.80
N GLN A 370 27.19 -6.74 -7.47
CA GLN A 370 27.00 -5.49 -8.20
C GLN A 370 28.22 -4.56 -8.13
N ALA A 371 28.91 -4.51 -7.00
CA ALA A 371 30.13 -3.72 -6.85
C ALA A 371 31.31 -4.27 -7.69
N GLN A 372 31.41 -5.60 -7.83
CA GLN A 372 32.43 -6.26 -8.63
C GLN A 372 32.12 -6.27 -10.13
N HIS A 373 30.84 -6.32 -10.48
CA HIS A 373 30.34 -6.44 -11.85
C HIS A 373 29.22 -5.42 -12.09
N PRO A 374 29.54 -4.18 -12.48
CA PRO A 374 28.54 -3.13 -12.69
C PRO A 374 27.50 -3.44 -13.76
N ASP A 375 27.76 -4.38 -14.65
CA ASP A 375 26.83 -4.89 -15.67
C ASP A 375 25.81 -5.89 -15.10
N VAL A 376 26.01 -6.38 -13.87
CA VAL A 376 25.09 -7.30 -13.20
C VAL A 376 24.05 -6.52 -12.41
N THR A 377 22.78 -6.75 -12.72
CA THR A 377 21.65 -6.11 -12.07
C THR A 377 20.91 -7.09 -11.15
N ILE A 378 20.22 -6.58 -10.12
CA ILE A 378 19.36 -7.41 -9.27
C ILE A 378 18.27 -8.10 -10.11
N THR A 379 17.63 -7.36 -11.03
CA THR A 379 16.63 -7.95 -11.94
C THR A 379 17.20 -9.11 -12.75
N GLY A 380 18.41 -8.95 -13.29
CA GLY A 380 19.09 -10.01 -14.05
C GLY A 380 19.40 -11.23 -13.21
N MET A 381 19.91 -11.04 -11.97
CA MET A 381 20.14 -12.16 -11.03
C MET A 381 18.87 -12.97 -10.79
N TYR A 382 17.74 -12.29 -10.54
CA TYR A 382 16.48 -12.97 -10.23
C TYR A 382 15.79 -13.56 -11.46
N ASN A 383 15.97 -13.01 -12.66
CA ASN A 383 15.53 -13.66 -13.91
C ASN A 383 16.26 -14.99 -14.11
N LEU A 384 17.57 -15.02 -13.86
CA LEU A 384 18.37 -16.25 -13.98
C LEU A 384 18.07 -17.25 -12.86
N LEU A 385 17.80 -16.76 -11.62
CA LEU A 385 17.36 -17.58 -10.51
C LEU A 385 16.02 -18.27 -10.81
N GLU A 386 15.09 -17.57 -11.46
CA GLU A 386 13.80 -18.12 -11.90
C GLU A 386 14.01 -19.28 -12.91
N LYS A 387 14.86 -19.06 -13.93
CA LYS A 387 15.24 -20.13 -14.89
C LYS A 387 15.86 -21.34 -14.19
N LEU A 388 16.76 -21.09 -13.24
CA LEU A 388 17.44 -22.15 -12.48
C LEU A 388 16.45 -22.95 -11.62
N ARG A 389 15.50 -22.28 -10.96
CA ARG A 389 14.44 -22.92 -10.17
C ARG A 389 13.46 -23.72 -11.03
N ALA A 390 13.20 -23.24 -12.25
CA ALA A 390 12.34 -23.92 -13.22
C ALA A 390 13.04 -25.12 -13.93
N GLY A 391 14.32 -25.37 -13.64
CA GLY A 391 15.09 -26.45 -14.30
C GLY A 391 15.35 -26.19 -15.79
N GLN A 392 15.25 -24.92 -16.24
CA GLN A 392 15.51 -24.56 -17.63
C GLN A 392 17.02 -24.59 -17.93
N SER A 393 17.36 -25.02 -19.13
CA SER A 393 18.75 -25.03 -19.61
C SER A 393 19.27 -23.61 -19.81
N PHE A 394 20.48 -23.34 -19.35
CA PHE A 394 21.14 -22.06 -19.55
C PHE A 394 21.72 -21.96 -20.98
N THR A 395 21.49 -20.84 -21.63
CA THR A 395 22.20 -20.43 -22.83
C THR A 395 23.66 -20.09 -22.50
N ASP A 396 24.51 -19.90 -23.51
CA ASP A 396 25.90 -19.46 -23.27
C ASP A 396 25.96 -18.07 -22.61
N ALA A 397 25.02 -17.17 -22.98
CA ALA A 397 24.86 -15.87 -22.33
C ALA A 397 24.44 -16.01 -20.86
N ASP A 398 23.51 -16.93 -20.54
CA ASP A 398 23.08 -17.21 -19.16
C ASP A 398 24.26 -17.75 -18.34
N ARG A 399 25.10 -18.62 -18.91
CA ARG A 399 26.32 -19.15 -18.25
C ARG A 399 27.33 -18.05 -17.96
N ALA A 400 27.65 -17.23 -18.95
CA ALA A 400 28.56 -16.10 -18.77
C ALA A 400 28.05 -15.08 -17.73
N TYR A 401 26.72 -14.85 -17.69
CA TYR A 401 26.11 -14.02 -16.66
C TYR A 401 26.18 -14.68 -15.27
N ASN A 402 25.91 -15.98 -15.18
CA ASN A 402 25.98 -16.74 -13.92
C ASN A 402 27.38 -16.74 -13.31
N ASP A 403 28.43 -16.79 -14.13
CA ASP A 403 29.84 -16.77 -13.67
C ASP A 403 30.16 -15.46 -12.92
N LYS A 404 29.54 -14.34 -13.30
CA LYS A 404 29.64 -13.06 -12.61
C LYS A 404 28.67 -12.96 -11.43
N ALA A 405 27.42 -13.31 -11.66
CA ALA A 405 26.30 -13.10 -10.75
C ALA A 405 26.22 -14.12 -9.61
N LEU A 406 26.91 -15.26 -9.76
CA LEU A 406 26.93 -16.37 -8.79
C LEU A 406 25.53 -16.79 -8.33
N VAL A 407 24.60 -16.97 -9.29
CA VAL A 407 23.17 -17.21 -9.02
C VAL A 407 22.95 -18.55 -8.30
N SER A 408 23.85 -19.53 -8.49
CA SER A 408 23.80 -20.78 -7.72
C SER A 408 23.99 -20.54 -6.22
N THR A 409 24.90 -19.63 -5.83
CA THR A 409 25.07 -19.21 -4.42
C THR A 409 23.85 -18.44 -3.93
N LEU A 410 23.29 -17.55 -4.76
CA LEU A 410 22.05 -16.84 -4.45
C LEU A 410 20.89 -17.81 -4.18
N LYS A 411 20.75 -18.85 -5.04
CA LYS A 411 19.77 -19.92 -4.85
C LYS A 411 19.97 -20.64 -3.52
N GLN A 412 21.19 -21.05 -3.20
CA GLN A 412 21.50 -21.73 -1.94
C GLN A 412 21.11 -20.88 -0.73
N ILE A 413 21.44 -19.57 -0.72
CA ILE A 413 21.06 -18.66 0.36
C ILE A 413 19.53 -18.60 0.50
N HIS A 414 18.80 -18.49 -0.60
CA HIS A 414 17.33 -18.47 -0.58
C HIS A 414 16.75 -19.80 -0.08
N ASP A 415 17.27 -20.93 -0.52
CA ASP A 415 16.77 -22.25 -0.14
C ASP A 415 16.98 -22.49 1.38
N GLU A 416 18.15 -22.12 1.93
CA GLU A 416 18.43 -22.17 3.36
C GLU A 416 17.53 -21.20 4.15
N LEU A 417 17.28 -20.02 3.62
CA LEU A 417 16.41 -19.01 4.23
C LEU A 417 14.94 -19.47 4.26
N ASP A 418 14.45 -19.98 3.14
CA ASP A 418 13.07 -20.47 3.00
C ASP A 418 12.83 -21.61 3.98
N ALA A 419 13.74 -22.59 4.05
CA ALA A 419 13.67 -23.70 5.00
C ALA A 419 13.69 -23.21 6.47
N THR A 420 14.54 -22.23 6.78
CA THR A 420 14.66 -21.70 8.17
C THR A 420 13.42 -20.90 8.57
N VAL A 421 12.84 -20.12 7.64
CA VAL A 421 11.62 -19.36 7.93
C VAL A 421 10.40 -20.27 8.04
N ILE A 422 10.27 -21.29 7.19
CA ILE A 422 9.20 -22.30 7.29
C ILE A 422 9.27 -23.00 8.66
N ASP A 423 10.47 -23.40 9.10
CA ASP A 423 10.72 -23.98 10.43
C ASP A 423 10.33 -23.01 11.57
N ALA A 424 10.60 -21.70 11.40
CA ALA A 424 10.23 -20.68 12.37
C ALA A 424 8.71 -20.50 12.55
N TYR A 425 7.92 -20.82 11.52
CA TYR A 425 6.45 -20.90 11.62
C TYR A 425 5.97 -22.25 12.19
N GLY A 426 6.86 -23.23 12.40
CA GLY A 426 6.50 -24.59 12.83
C GLY A 426 5.83 -25.42 11.73
N TRP A 427 6.04 -25.08 10.45
CA TRP A 427 5.38 -25.75 9.34
C TRP A 427 6.26 -26.83 8.70
N SER A 428 5.61 -27.75 7.97
CA SER A 428 6.31 -28.77 7.19
C SER A 428 7.16 -28.15 6.08
N GLN A 429 8.35 -28.66 5.85
CA GLN A 429 9.22 -28.22 4.75
C GLN A 429 8.61 -28.45 3.36
N ASN A 430 7.66 -29.38 3.25
CA ASN A 430 6.94 -29.68 2.00
C ASN A 430 5.61 -28.92 1.86
N ILE A 431 5.40 -27.87 2.68
CA ILE A 431 4.19 -27.06 2.64
C ILE A 431 3.99 -26.43 1.26
N SER A 432 2.80 -26.56 0.70
CA SER A 432 2.42 -25.95 -0.57
C SER A 432 2.23 -24.43 -0.44
N ASP A 433 2.23 -23.72 -1.58
CA ASP A 433 2.00 -22.28 -1.60
C ASP A 433 0.59 -21.91 -1.09
N GLU A 434 -0.40 -22.75 -1.37
CA GLU A 434 -1.77 -22.61 -0.89
C GLU A 434 -1.86 -22.77 0.62
N GLU A 435 -1.26 -23.82 1.15
CA GLU A 435 -1.23 -24.06 2.61
C GLU A 435 -0.50 -22.93 3.34
N ILE A 436 0.59 -22.38 2.78
CA ILE A 436 1.25 -21.17 3.33
C ILE A 436 0.25 -20.03 3.47
N LEU A 437 -0.54 -19.74 2.45
CA LEU A 437 -1.51 -18.64 2.48
C LEU A 437 -2.64 -18.91 3.48
N GLU A 438 -3.16 -20.13 3.55
CA GLU A 438 -4.19 -20.54 4.52
C GLU A 438 -3.70 -20.39 5.96
N GLN A 439 -2.49 -20.87 6.24
CA GLN A 439 -1.86 -20.77 7.56
C GLN A 439 -1.58 -19.31 7.95
N LEU A 440 -1.14 -18.47 6.98
CA LEU A 440 -0.93 -17.03 7.24
C LEU A 440 -2.24 -16.29 7.53
N VAL A 441 -3.33 -16.60 6.82
CA VAL A 441 -4.64 -15.99 7.09
C VAL A 441 -5.15 -16.41 8.48
N ALA A 442 -5.01 -17.67 8.83
CA ALA A 442 -5.36 -18.17 10.17
C ALA A 442 -4.52 -17.47 11.25
N LEU A 443 -3.20 -17.43 11.09
CA LEU A 443 -2.29 -16.78 12.03
C LEU A 443 -2.58 -15.27 12.16
N ASN A 444 -2.91 -14.59 11.06
CA ASN A 444 -3.32 -13.18 11.11
C ASN A 444 -4.58 -12.99 11.97
N ALA A 445 -5.59 -13.85 11.81
CA ALA A 445 -6.80 -13.79 12.62
C ALA A 445 -6.51 -14.02 14.11
N ASP A 446 -5.63 -14.96 14.44
CA ASP A 446 -5.19 -15.23 15.82
C ASP A 446 -4.42 -14.03 16.40
N ARG A 447 -3.49 -13.44 15.65
CA ARG A 447 -2.76 -12.22 16.06
C ARG A 447 -3.70 -11.04 16.29
N ALA A 448 -4.66 -10.84 15.40
CA ALA A 448 -5.66 -9.79 15.58
C ALA A 448 -6.55 -10.03 16.81
N ALA A 449 -6.83 -11.29 17.17
CA ALA A 449 -7.53 -11.65 18.41
C ALA A 449 -6.66 -11.39 19.65
N GLU A 450 -5.38 -11.77 19.64
CA GLU A 450 -4.41 -11.45 20.69
C GLU A 450 -4.31 -9.92 20.91
N GLU A 451 -4.22 -9.13 19.85
CA GLU A 451 -4.14 -7.66 19.92
C GLU A 451 -5.40 -7.01 20.49
N ARG A 452 -6.60 -7.58 20.21
CA ARG A 452 -7.86 -7.15 20.87
C ARG A 452 -7.85 -7.40 22.36
N ASN A 453 -7.19 -8.48 22.79
CA ASN A 453 -7.02 -8.86 24.20
C ASN A 453 -5.81 -8.17 24.87
N GLY A 454 -5.14 -7.25 24.18
CA GLY A 454 -4.04 -6.44 24.73
C GLY A 454 -2.64 -7.02 24.52
N LEU A 455 -2.49 -8.21 23.94
CA LEU A 455 -1.19 -8.79 23.63
C LEU A 455 -0.73 -8.34 22.22
N ILE A 456 0.17 -7.36 22.16
CA ILE A 456 0.71 -6.84 20.89
C ILE A 456 2.18 -7.24 20.80
N ARG A 457 2.54 -7.91 19.71
CA ARG A 457 3.91 -8.37 19.44
C ARG A 457 4.67 -7.33 18.63
N TRP A 458 4.96 -6.18 19.24
CA TRP A 458 5.62 -5.06 18.59
C TRP A 458 6.91 -5.48 17.88
N LEU A 459 7.06 -5.13 16.62
CA LEU A 459 8.27 -5.42 15.85
C LEU A 459 9.44 -4.51 16.25
N ARG A 460 9.13 -3.28 16.67
CA ARG A 460 10.06 -2.25 17.13
C ARG A 460 9.47 -1.48 18.31
N PRO A 461 9.41 -2.13 19.51
CA PRO A 461 8.72 -1.58 20.67
C PRO A 461 9.25 -0.22 21.12
N GLU A 462 10.55 0.04 20.98
CA GLU A 462 11.20 1.31 21.36
C GLU A 462 10.68 2.53 20.58
N TYR A 463 10.16 2.31 19.37
CA TYR A 463 9.53 3.34 18.56
C TYR A 463 8.00 3.30 18.64
N GLN A 464 7.40 2.12 18.56
CA GLN A 464 5.95 1.97 18.41
C GLN A 464 5.17 2.21 19.70
N VAL A 465 5.74 1.88 20.88
CA VAL A 465 5.06 2.00 22.19
C VAL A 465 5.19 3.40 22.78
N GLY A 466 6.09 4.23 22.22
CA GLY A 466 6.29 5.62 22.66
C GLY A 466 6.92 5.73 24.05
N THR A 467 8.22 5.96 24.14
CA THR A 467 8.73 6.79 25.23
C THR A 467 8.28 8.23 24.95
N ARG A 468 7.65 8.89 25.93
CA ARG A 468 7.29 10.31 25.93
C ARG A 468 8.52 11.19 25.67
N GLN A 469 8.96 11.29 24.45
CA GLN A 469 9.95 12.24 23.94
C GLN A 469 9.48 12.88 22.63
N ASP A 470 8.16 13.09 22.50
CA ASP A 470 7.55 13.83 21.39
C ASP A 470 7.75 15.35 21.49
N THR A 471 8.67 15.84 22.35
CA THR A 471 8.79 17.28 22.60
C THR A 471 9.94 17.97 21.86
N ALA A 472 10.73 17.28 21.04
CA ALA A 472 11.92 17.90 20.43
C ALA A 472 11.84 18.16 18.91
N ILE A 473 10.81 17.72 18.21
CA ILE A 473 10.67 17.92 16.74
C ILE A 473 9.41 18.71 16.38
N GLN A 474 8.64 19.14 17.35
CA GLN A 474 7.41 19.93 17.16
C GLN A 474 7.66 21.42 16.82
N GLY A 475 8.86 21.77 16.40
CA GLY A 475 9.19 23.09 15.85
C GLY A 475 9.09 23.18 14.33
N VAL A 476 8.32 22.28 13.68
CA VAL A 476 8.35 22.13 12.24
C VAL A 476 6.99 22.38 11.63
N ILE A 477 6.90 23.55 11.01
CA ILE A 477 6.00 23.88 9.90
C ILE A 477 4.54 23.44 10.13
N GLU A 478 3.77 24.28 10.81
CA GLU A 478 2.32 24.29 10.73
C GLU A 478 1.89 24.29 9.25
N GLY A 479 1.13 23.30 8.83
CA GLY A 479 0.46 23.27 7.53
C GLY A 479 0.81 22.12 6.58
N VAL A 480 1.69 21.17 6.90
CA VAL A 480 1.89 19.97 6.09
C VAL A 480 1.09 18.82 6.67
N THR A 481 -0.22 18.84 6.51
CA THR A 481 -1.02 17.61 6.63
C THR A 481 -0.97 16.90 5.28
N GLU A 482 -0.17 15.84 5.21
CA GLU A 482 -0.30 14.86 4.14
C GLU A 482 -1.72 14.29 4.24
N ALA A 483 -2.48 14.39 3.14
CA ALA A 483 -3.66 13.57 2.99
C ALA A 483 -3.15 12.12 2.92
N GLU A 484 -3.00 11.47 4.07
CA GLU A 484 -2.90 10.03 4.11
C GLU A 484 -4.17 9.50 3.44
N GLU A 485 -4.03 8.73 2.37
CA GLU A 485 -5.04 7.77 1.97
C GLU A 485 -5.13 6.72 3.11
N THR A 486 -5.62 7.14 4.25
CA THR A 486 -6.08 6.23 5.28
C THR A 486 -7.32 5.56 4.73
N VAL A 487 -7.16 4.30 4.37
CA VAL A 487 -8.27 3.36 4.50
C VAL A 487 -8.58 3.36 6.00
N ALA A 488 -9.49 4.24 6.41
CA ALA A 488 -10.00 4.29 7.76
C ALA A 488 -10.60 2.91 8.06
N ALA A 489 -9.95 2.17 8.97
CA ALA A 489 -10.69 1.20 9.76
C ALA A 489 -11.90 1.96 10.32
N PRO A 490 -13.11 1.38 10.33
CA PRO A 490 -14.26 2.05 10.91
C PRO A 490 -13.91 2.32 12.36
N ALA A 491 -13.63 3.59 12.68
CA ALA A 491 -13.57 4.06 14.04
C ALA A 491 -14.90 3.66 14.66
N GLU A 492 -14.88 3.07 15.87
CA GLU A 492 -16.11 2.79 16.60
C GLU A 492 -16.91 4.10 16.67
N GLN A 493 -17.96 4.18 15.87
CA GLN A 493 -18.82 5.35 15.85
C GLN A 493 -19.40 5.54 17.24
N LYS A 494 -19.08 6.66 17.89
CA LYS A 494 -19.67 7.01 19.18
C LYS A 494 -21.19 7.12 19.00
N THR A 495 -21.96 6.58 19.93
CA THR A 495 -23.41 6.69 19.89
C THR A 495 -23.82 8.16 20.05
N TRP A 496 -24.74 8.66 19.22
CA TRP A 496 -25.26 10.04 19.32
C TRP A 496 -25.90 10.26 20.69
N PRO A 497 -25.46 11.27 21.46
CA PRO A 497 -26.01 11.52 22.82
C PRO A 497 -27.48 11.94 22.78
N LYS A 498 -28.23 11.60 23.84
CA LYS A 498 -29.65 11.94 23.94
C LYS A 498 -29.92 13.38 24.41
N GLN A 499 -29.02 13.93 25.21
CA GLN A 499 -29.16 15.28 25.81
C GLN A 499 -28.50 16.33 24.93
N PRO A 500 -29.12 17.50 24.64
CA PRO A 500 -28.55 18.55 23.79
C PRO A 500 -27.19 19.07 24.25
N LYS A 501 -26.97 19.21 25.55
CA LYS A 501 -25.66 19.62 26.12
C LYS A 501 -24.54 18.62 25.83
N ASP A 502 -24.86 17.32 25.84
CA ASP A 502 -23.90 16.27 25.59
C ASP A 502 -23.64 16.13 24.07
N GLN A 503 -24.64 16.44 23.23
CA GLN A 503 -24.51 16.53 21.78
C GLN A 503 -23.53 17.65 21.38
N LEU A 504 -23.68 18.82 21.99
CA LEU A 504 -22.83 19.98 21.76
C LEU A 504 -21.38 19.70 22.21
N ALA A 505 -21.21 19.07 23.37
CA ALA A 505 -19.91 18.65 23.87
C ALA A 505 -19.27 17.59 22.95
N ALA A 506 -20.04 16.61 22.47
CA ALA A 506 -19.55 15.55 21.58
C ALA A 506 -19.06 16.10 20.22
N ILE A 507 -19.76 17.09 19.65
CA ILE A 507 -19.36 17.77 18.42
C ILE A 507 -18.07 18.58 18.66
N ARG A 508 -18.03 19.39 19.74
CA ARG A 508 -16.84 20.17 20.10
C ARG A 508 -15.61 19.29 20.26
N ASP A 509 -15.75 18.20 21.03
CA ASP A 509 -14.65 17.29 21.33
C ASP A 509 -14.22 16.48 20.08
N LEU A 510 -15.16 16.21 19.17
CA LEU A 510 -14.86 15.59 17.87
C LEU A 510 -13.97 16.51 17.02
N LEU A 511 -14.39 17.76 16.80
CA LEU A 511 -13.65 18.70 15.96
C LEU A 511 -12.30 19.08 16.59
N ARG A 512 -12.25 19.22 17.92
CA ARG A 512 -11.01 19.47 18.65
C ARG A 512 -10.01 18.32 18.54
N THR A 513 -10.50 17.05 18.55
CA THR A 513 -9.63 15.86 18.57
C THR A 513 -9.15 15.48 17.16
N LEU A 514 -10.00 15.64 16.17
CA LEU A 514 -9.69 15.23 14.80
C LEU A 514 -9.12 16.38 13.96
N GLY A 515 -9.31 17.64 14.36
CA GLY A 515 -8.90 18.82 13.59
C GLY A 515 -9.57 18.89 12.22
N GLY A 516 -9.14 19.86 11.38
CA GLY A 516 -9.62 20.00 10.02
C GLY A 516 -11.00 20.67 9.91
N GLU A 517 -11.46 20.83 8.66
CA GLU A 517 -12.74 21.43 8.31
C GLU A 517 -13.82 20.36 8.11
N TRP A 518 -15.00 20.58 8.69
CA TRP A 518 -16.07 19.60 8.76
C TRP A 518 -17.39 20.15 8.28
N THR A 519 -18.04 19.49 7.35
CA THR A 519 -19.42 19.74 6.99
C THR A 519 -20.39 19.07 7.98
N VAL A 520 -21.65 19.48 7.98
CA VAL A 520 -22.71 18.86 8.78
C VAL A 520 -22.78 17.35 8.53
N GLU A 521 -22.65 16.94 7.27
CA GLU A 521 -22.71 15.53 6.83
C GLU A 521 -21.54 14.73 7.39
N GLN A 522 -20.34 15.29 7.37
CA GLN A 522 -19.14 14.64 7.88
C GLN A 522 -19.22 14.46 9.39
N VAL A 523 -19.69 15.48 10.14
CA VAL A 523 -19.92 15.38 11.58
C VAL A 523 -20.99 14.33 11.88
N MET A 524 -22.10 14.32 11.13
CA MET A 524 -23.19 13.35 11.27
C MET A 524 -22.68 11.91 11.07
N ALA A 525 -21.77 11.68 10.14
CA ALA A 525 -21.21 10.36 9.83
C ALA A 525 -20.37 9.78 10.96
N GLN A 526 -19.89 10.61 11.91
CA GLN A 526 -19.08 10.16 13.03
C GLN A 526 -19.89 9.56 14.20
N PHE A 527 -21.22 9.71 14.17
CA PHE A 527 -22.07 9.26 15.26
C PHE A 527 -23.10 8.20 14.82
N LYS A 528 -23.13 7.06 15.51
CA LYS A 528 -24.14 6.03 15.33
C LYS A 528 -25.49 6.57 15.82
N GLY A 529 -26.50 6.54 14.96
CA GLY A 529 -27.85 7.03 15.26
C GLY A 529 -28.09 8.51 14.94
N ALA A 530 -27.12 9.22 14.36
CA ALA A 530 -27.23 10.63 13.99
C ALA A 530 -27.84 10.88 12.59
N GLN A 531 -28.15 9.83 11.78
CA GLN A 531 -28.58 9.97 10.38
C GLN A 531 -29.84 10.83 10.17
N ARG A 532 -30.69 11.00 11.21
CA ARG A 532 -31.89 11.84 11.17
C ARG A 532 -31.73 13.17 11.90
N GLN A 533 -30.51 13.48 12.36
CA GLN A 533 -30.23 14.63 13.24
C GLN A 533 -29.53 15.80 12.53
N LYS A 534 -29.58 15.86 11.18
CA LYS A 534 -28.89 16.90 10.39
C LYS A 534 -29.15 18.31 10.88
N LYS A 535 -30.45 18.65 11.15
CA LYS A 535 -30.85 19.99 11.65
C LYS A 535 -30.31 20.29 13.06
N ALA A 536 -30.29 19.29 13.94
CA ALA A 536 -29.77 19.46 15.30
C ALA A 536 -28.23 19.64 15.28
N ILE A 537 -27.53 18.87 14.45
CA ILE A 537 -26.08 19.00 14.29
C ILE A 537 -25.71 20.37 13.69
N ALA A 538 -26.42 20.84 12.66
CA ALA A 538 -26.20 22.17 12.10
C ALA A 538 -26.39 23.26 13.17
N SER A 539 -27.48 23.20 13.92
CA SER A 539 -27.79 24.18 15.01
C SER A 539 -26.72 24.13 16.12
N HIS A 540 -26.13 22.96 16.44
CA HIS A 540 -25.05 22.88 17.42
C HIS A 540 -23.74 23.43 16.89
N LEU A 541 -23.42 23.25 15.61
CA LEU A 541 -22.26 23.83 14.96
C LEU A 541 -22.34 25.38 14.94
N GLU A 542 -23.52 25.92 14.55
CA GLU A 542 -23.80 27.35 14.60
C GLU A 542 -23.70 27.91 16.05
N SER A 543 -24.17 27.14 17.03
CA SER A 543 -24.09 27.54 18.44
C SER A 543 -22.63 27.58 18.93
N LEU A 544 -21.80 26.61 18.55
CA LEU A 544 -20.38 26.57 18.89
C LEU A 544 -19.60 27.70 18.18
N GLU A 545 -20.01 28.06 16.97
CA GLU A 545 -19.46 29.21 16.24
C GLU A 545 -19.84 30.53 16.92
N ALA A 546 -21.10 30.71 17.30
CA ALA A 546 -21.57 31.89 18.05
C ALA A 546 -20.86 32.05 19.40
N LEU A 547 -20.41 30.96 20.01
CA LEU A 547 -19.61 30.96 21.24
C LEU A 547 -18.12 31.17 20.97
N GLY A 548 -17.69 31.34 19.72
CA GLY A 548 -16.29 31.52 19.34
C GLY A 548 -15.41 30.29 19.53
N ILE A 549 -16.01 29.10 19.69
CA ILE A 549 -15.29 27.82 19.84
C ILE A 549 -14.96 27.24 18.47
N LEU A 550 -15.81 27.44 17.48
CA LEU A 550 -15.58 27.09 16.08
C LEU A 550 -15.54 28.36 15.23
N LEU A 551 -14.88 28.24 14.08
CA LEU A 551 -14.95 29.20 12.98
C LEU A 551 -15.57 28.48 11.77
N SER A 552 -16.19 29.24 10.86
CA SER A 552 -16.71 28.70 9.61
C SER A 552 -16.01 29.30 8.39
N SER A 553 -15.85 28.49 7.35
CA SER A 553 -15.45 28.89 6.00
C SER A 553 -16.54 28.52 5.01
N LYS A 554 -16.63 29.27 3.90
CA LYS A 554 -17.50 28.93 2.78
C LYS A 554 -16.65 28.49 1.62
N GLU A 555 -16.61 27.20 1.33
CA GLU A 555 -16.00 26.66 0.13
C GLU A 555 -17.04 25.99 -0.76
N GLU A 556 -17.05 26.32 -2.05
CA GLU A 556 -17.90 25.73 -3.11
C GLU A 556 -19.41 25.62 -2.77
N GLY A 557 -19.94 26.56 -1.96
CA GLY A 557 -21.38 26.60 -1.60
C GLY A 557 -21.75 25.78 -0.37
N ALA A 558 -20.83 25.06 0.27
CA ALA A 558 -21.02 24.39 1.55
C ALA A 558 -20.35 25.20 2.67
N ILE A 559 -20.97 25.18 3.87
CA ILE A 559 -20.36 25.74 5.08
C ILE A 559 -19.58 24.63 5.77
N CYS A 560 -18.28 24.89 6.02
CA CYS A 560 -17.40 24.02 6.79
C CYS A 560 -17.05 24.68 8.11
N TRP A 561 -17.02 23.92 9.21
CA TRP A 561 -16.63 24.38 10.54
C TRP A 561 -15.33 23.73 10.97
N TYR A 562 -14.47 24.51 11.66
CA TYR A 562 -13.22 24.04 12.24
C TYR A 562 -13.02 24.62 13.63
N TYR A 563 -12.21 23.95 14.47
CA TYR A 563 -11.96 24.36 15.84
C TYR A 563 -11.05 25.58 15.87
N ALA A 564 -11.51 26.65 16.56
CA ALA A 564 -10.71 27.86 16.75
C ALA A 564 -9.59 27.58 17.78
N GLU A 565 -8.34 27.53 17.36
CA GLU A 565 -7.22 27.57 18.29
C GLU A 565 -7.13 28.96 18.92
N LEU A 566 -7.36 29.04 20.21
CA LEU A 566 -7.10 30.26 20.97
C LEU A 566 -5.60 30.55 20.91
N GLN A 567 -5.19 31.56 20.14
CA GLN A 567 -3.89 32.18 20.32
C GLN A 567 -3.78 32.61 21.79
N LYS A 568 -2.88 31.99 22.55
CA LYS A 568 -2.49 32.49 23.85
C LYS A 568 -1.86 33.84 23.61
N ALA A 569 -2.64 34.89 23.90
CA ALA A 569 -2.11 36.22 24.10
C ALA A 569 -1.23 36.16 25.36
N GLY A 570 0.05 36.43 25.21
CA GLY A 570 1.05 36.52 26.24
C GLY A 570 2.34 37.02 25.67
#